data_08c4e39ebc2ea1d505063492c1b7c48a
#
_entry.id   08c4e39ebc2ea1d505063492c1b7c48a
#
_cell.length_a   1.000
_cell.length_b   1.000
_cell.length_c   1.000
_cell.angle_alpha   90.00
_cell.angle_beta   90.00
_cell.angle_gamma   90.00
#
_symmetry.space_group_name_H-M   'P 1'
#
loop_
_entity.id
_entity.type
_entity.pdbx_description
1 polymer ?
#
loop_
_entity_poly.entity_id
_entity_poly.type
_entity_poly.pdbx_seq_one_letter_code
_entity_poly.pdbx_strand_id
1 'polypeptide(L)'
;MRIKYLHKLEYKYEEPVQLGEHRLCIKPRSNGFQKLKNFELKITPEPEIIYPLLAASGEEINRIRFNGLTDNLIIESISEVETIKHPNIIDGVKNRDLTLPFCRSIINRDLQGALEGWMPNGQHDPSAVELAQEALAGSFNNALSFTYQLIEIIQDRVKYTKRHTGPAWPASRTLKERIGSCRDLAMLMVEACRSIGIPSRFVSGYHFEDPLPSELDLHAWAELYIPGAGWRGFDPSGKGLIDERYLTCLLYTSPSPRD
;
A
#
# COMPACT_ATOMS: atom_id res chain seq x y z
N MET A 1 8.56 9.95 15.29
CA MET A 1 9.92 9.36 15.16
C MET A 1 10.64 10.04 14.00
N ARG A 2 11.97 10.21 14.04
CA ARG A 2 12.75 10.74 12.91
C ARG A 2 13.57 9.62 12.31
N ILE A 3 13.39 9.38 11.01
CA ILE A 3 13.98 8.25 10.29
C ILE A 3 14.80 8.80 9.14
N LYS A 4 16.05 8.35 9.03
CA LYS A 4 16.91 8.60 7.87
C LYS A 4 17.31 7.24 7.29
N TYR A 5 17.09 7.02 6.00
CA TYR A 5 17.41 5.77 5.34
C TYR A 5 17.92 5.98 3.92
N LEU A 6 18.68 5.01 3.46
CA LEU A 6 19.12 4.86 2.07
C LEU A 6 18.34 3.70 1.45
N HIS A 7 17.72 3.95 0.31
CA HIS A 7 17.18 2.90 -0.56
C HIS A 7 18.06 2.79 -1.80
N LYS A 8 18.55 1.58 -2.09
CA LYS A 8 19.38 1.29 -3.25
C LYS A 8 18.79 0.14 -4.05
N LEU A 9 18.61 0.38 -5.36
CA LEU A 9 18.29 -0.64 -6.35
C LEU A 9 19.47 -0.75 -7.31
N GLU A 10 19.90 -1.97 -7.60
CA GLU A 10 21.01 -2.24 -8.51
C GLU A 10 20.60 -3.35 -9.48
N TYR A 11 20.65 -3.03 -10.78
CA TYR A 11 20.38 -3.96 -11.87
C TYR A 11 21.66 -4.10 -12.69
N LYS A 12 22.06 -5.34 -12.96
CA LYS A 12 23.18 -5.70 -13.83
C LYS A 12 22.65 -6.50 -15.00
N TYR A 13 23.05 -6.12 -16.19
CA TYR A 13 22.67 -6.76 -17.44
C TYR A 13 23.86 -7.54 -17.98
N GLU A 14 23.63 -8.73 -18.54
CA GLU A 14 24.69 -9.55 -19.14
C GLU A 14 25.31 -8.87 -20.38
N GLU A 15 24.49 -8.11 -21.12
CA GLU A 15 24.90 -7.31 -22.27
C GLU A 15 24.36 -5.88 -22.12
N PRO A 16 25.04 -4.88 -22.73
CA PRO A 16 24.54 -3.51 -22.75
C PRO A 16 23.14 -3.41 -23.36
N VAL A 17 22.20 -2.85 -22.63
CA VAL A 17 20.79 -2.65 -23.02
C VAL A 17 20.45 -1.18 -23.15
N GLN A 18 19.48 -0.86 -23.99
CA GLN A 18 18.85 0.45 -23.99
C GLN A 18 17.71 0.47 -22.99
N LEU A 19 17.85 1.30 -21.96
CA LEU A 19 16.81 1.44 -20.94
C LEU A 19 15.60 2.16 -21.54
N GLY A 20 14.42 1.58 -21.35
CA GLY A 20 13.16 2.23 -21.64
C GLY A 20 12.82 3.36 -20.66
N GLU A 21 11.64 3.96 -20.80
CA GLU A 21 11.15 4.93 -19.83
C GLU A 21 10.83 4.24 -18.51
N HIS A 22 11.38 4.76 -17.42
CA HIS A 22 11.12 4.28 -16.06
C HIS A 22 10.16 5.23 -15.31
N ARG A 23 9.33 4.65 -14.44
CA ARG A 23 8.48 5.39 -13.51
C ARG A 23 8.92 5.04 -12.09
N LEU A 24 9.49 6.01 -11.41
CA LEU A 24 10.06 5.82 -10.08
C LEU A 24 9.15 6.44 -9.02
N CYS A 25 8.66 5.59 -8.11
CA CYS A 25 7.65 5.92 -7.09
C CYS A 25 8.19 5.65 -5.68
N ILE A 26 9.41 6.12 -5.37
CA ILE A 26 10.10 5.86 -4.09
C ILE A 26 10.15 7.07 -3.15
N LYS A 27 9.67 8.23 -3.60
CA LYS A 27 9.66 9.44 -2.78
C LYS A 27 8.62 9.30 -1.67
N PRO A 28 9.01 9.42 -0.38
CA PRO A 28 8.06 9.40 0.73
C PRO A 28 7.05 10.54 0.63
N ARG A 29 5.80 10.25 0.93
CA ARG A 29 4.74 11.27 0.94
C ARG A 29 4.86 12.15 2.18
N SER A 30 4.25 13.35 2.10
CA SER A 30 3.88 14.13 3.28
C SER A 30 2.36 14.09 3.44
N ASN A 31 1.89 13.78 4.65
CA ASN A 31 0.47 13.72 5.02
C ASN A 31 0.29 14.09 6.51
N GLY A 32 -0.87 13.81 7.09
CA GLY A 32 -1.14 14.08 8.51
C GLY A 32 -0.31 13.26 9.50
N PHE A 33 0.35 12.18 9.06
CA PHE A 33 1.06 11.24 9.94
C PHE A 33 2.56 11.15 9.66
N GLN A 34 3.02 11.69 8.54
CA GLN A 34 4.43 11.75 8.20
C GLN A 34 4.75 13.02 7.41
N LYS A 35 5.98 13.54 7.61
CA LYS A 35 6.49 14.73 6.93
C LYS A 35 7.86 14.45 6.35
N LEU A 36 7.99 14.55 5.03
CA LEU A 36 9.27 14.49 4.34
C LEU A 36 10.08 15.74 4.67
N LYS A 37 11.30 15.56 5.19
CA LYS A 37 12.24 16.63 5.54
C LYS A 37 13.31 16.83 4.47
N ASN A 38 13.83 15.71 3.93
CA ASN A 38 14.81 15.73 2.85
C ASN A 38 14.61 14.52 1.95
N PHE A 39 14.88 14.71 0.66
CA PHE A 39 14.87 13.64 -0.34
C PHE A 39 15.94 13.96 -1.39
N GLU A 40 16.90 13.06 -1.54
CA GLU A 40 17.94 13.12 -2.55
C GLU A 40 17.84 11.87 -3.43
N LEU A 41 17.91 12.06 -4.73
CA LEU A 41 17.85 10.99 -5.72
C LEU A 41 19.10 11.04 -6.60
N LYS A 42 19.79 9.89 -6.67
CA LYS A 42 20.94 9.70 -7.57
C LYS A 42 20.69 8.48 -8.44
N ILE A 43 20.95 8.62 -9.73
CA ILE A 43 20.72 7.57 -10.72
C ILE A 43 21.96 7.42 -11.58
N THR A 44 22.38 6.19 -11.83
CA THR A 44 23.51 5.84 -12.70
C THR A 44 23.06 4.75 -13.68
N PRO A 45 23.22 4.92 -15.02
CA PRO A 45 23.80 6.09 -15.68
C PRO A 45 22.96 7.36 -15.47
N GLU A 46 23.59 8.51 -15.66
CA GLU A 46 22.87 9.80 -15.55
C GLU A 46 21.72 9.85 -16.57
N PRO A 47 20.50 10.12 -16.13
CA PRO A 47 19.34 10.20 -17.02
C PRO A 47 19.43 11.39 -17.97
N GLU A 48 18.94 11.22 -19.19
CA GLU A 48 18.70 12.34 -20.12
C GLU A 48 17.67 13.33 -19.55
N ILE A 49 16.60 12.80 -18.96
CA ILE A 49 15.50 13.59 -18.38
C ILE A 49 15.00 12.91 -17.10
N ILE A 50 14.82 13.71 -16.05
CA ILE A 50 13.99 13.39 -14.90
C ILE A 50 12.82 14.35 -14.89
N TYR A 51 11.60 13.84 -15.09
CA TYR A 51 10.39 14.64 -15.13
C TYR A 51 9.47 14.27 -13.94
N PRO A 52 9.38 15.14 -12.91
CA PRO A 52 8.48 14.93 -11.80
C PRO A 52 7.05 15.21 -12.23
N LEU A 53 6.12 14.35 -11.81
CA LEU A 53 4.69 14.54 -12.01
C LEU A 53 3.92 14.16 -10.73
N LEU A 54 2.77 14.78 -10.56
CA LEU A 54 1.83 14.44 -9.51
C LEU A 54 0.73 13.55 -10.12
N ALA A 55 0.59 12.32 -9.61
CA ALA A 55 -0.47 11.43 -10.02
C ALA A 55 -1.83 11.88 -9.48
N ALA A 56 -2.92 11.40 -10.08
CA ALA A 56 -4.28 11.70 -9.63
C ALA A 56 -4.56 11.25 -8.19
N SER A 57 -3.86 10.22 -7.72
CA SER A 57 -3.86 9.70 -6.35
C SER A 57 -3.02 10.54 -5.37
N GLY A 58 -2.32 11.57 -5.86
CA GLY A 58 -1.57 12.53 -5.06
C GLY A 58 -0.14 12.12 -4.71
N GLU A 59 0.40 11.03 -5.27
CA GLU A 59 1.81 10.69 -5.16
C GLU A 59 2.66 11.39 -6.22
N GLU A 60 3.89 11.73 -5.84
CA GLU A 60 4.89 12.21 -6.79
C GLU A 60 5.59 11.02 -7.46
N ILE A 61 5.60 11.04 -8.79
CA ILE A 61 6.25 10.04 -9.64
C ILE A 61 7.34 10.74 -10.45
N ASN A 62 8.54 10.17 -10.49
CA ASN A 62 9.56 10.61 -11.42
C ASN A 62 9.52 9.74 -12.68
N ARG A 63 9.22 10.33 -13.82
CA ARG A 63 9.43 9.71 -15.13
C ARG A 63 10.87 9.95 -15.55
N ILE A 64 11.56 8.87 -15.86
CA ILE A 64 12.99 8.90 -16.14
C ILE A 64 13.23 8.32 -17.52
N ARG A 65 14.00 9.05 -18.32
CA ARG A 65 14.40 8.60 -19.63
C ARG A 65 15.92 8.62 -19.73
N PHE A 66 16.45 7.57 -20.36
CA PHE A 66 17.86 7.38 -20.56
C PHE A 66 18.21 7.47 -22.04
N ASN A 67 19.46 7.83 -22.32
CA ASN A 67 20.03 7.81 -23.66
C ASN A 67 21.27 6.90 -23.67
N GLY A 68 21.45 6.15 -24.77
CA GLY A 68 22.56 5.23 -24.93
C GLY A 68 22.35 3.86 -24.31
N LEU A 69 23.37 3.03 -24.43
CA LEU A 69 23.42 1.67 -23.90
C LEU A 69 24.12 1.66 -22.55
N THR A 70 23.68 0.78 -21.65
CA THR A 70 24.29 0.57 -20.34
C THR A 70 24.21 -0.91 -19.93
N ASP A 71 25.20 -1.38 -19.19
CA ASP A 71 25.24 -2.71 -18.57
C ASP A 71 24.78 -2.71 -17.11
N ASN A 72 24.48 -1.52 -16.56
CA ASN A 72 23.99 -1.41 -15.19
C ASN A 72 22.98 -0.25 -15.05
N LEU A 73 22.11 -0.37 -14.02
CA LEU A 73 21.26 0.72 -13.55
C LEU A 73 21.31 0.71 -12.03
N ILE A 74 21.75 1.81 -11.44
CA ILE A 74 21.76 2.01 -9.99
C ILE A 74 20.86 3.21 -9.67
N ILE A 75 19.93 2.99 -8.76
CA ILE A 75 19.02 4.02 -8.25
C ILE A 75 19.23 4.10 -6.74
N GLU A 76 19.66 5.24 -6.25
CA GLU A 76 19.88 5.50 -4.83
C GLU A 76 19.02 6.69 -4.39
N SER A 77 18.28 6.53 -3.30
CA SER A 77 17.57 7.63 -2.68
C SER A 77 17.89 7.71 -1.19
N ILE A 78 18.20 8.92 -0.73
CA ILE A 78 18.37 9.22 0.69
C ILE A 78 17.15 10.02 1.13
N SER A 79 16.44 9.49 2.10
CA SER A 79 15.24 10.13 2.63
C SER A 79 15.36 10.39 4.13
N GLU A 80 14.88 11.55 4.55
CA GLU A 80 14.70 11.88 5.95
C GLU A 80 13.24 12.25 6.19
N VAL A 81 12.58 11.47 7.05
CA VAL A 81 11.15 11.59 7.33
C VAL A 81 10.91 11.67 8.83
N GLU A 82 9.99 12.53 9.21
CA GLU A 82 9.45 12.60 10.57
C GLU A 82 8.07 11.98 10.58
N THR A 83 7.87 10.91 11.37
CA THR A 83 6.57 10.28 11.58
C THR A 83 5.96 10.73 12.91
N ILE A 84 4.64 10.84 12.93
CA ILE A 84 3.85 11.26 14.08
C ILE A 84 3.03 10.06 14.54
N LYS A 85 2.91 9.89 15.85
CA LYS A 85 2.06 8.85 16.43
C LYS A 85 0.63 8.99 15.92
N HIS A 86 0.10 7.90 15.37
CA HIS A 86 -1.28 7.89 14.88
C HIS A 86 -2.24 8.00 16.07
N PRO A 87 -3.24 8.90 16.02
CA PRO A 87 -4.29 8.92 17.03
C PRO A 87 -5.09 7.63 16.97
N ASN A 88 -5.64 7.22 18.11
CA ASN A 88 -6.51 6.06 18.14
C ASN A 88 -7.73 6.31 17.24
N ILE A 89 -8.09 5.34 16.42
CA ILE A 89 -9.25 5.45 15.51
C ILE A 89 -10.52 5.79 16.30
N ILE A 90 -10.71 5.16 17.46
CA ILE A 90 -11.92 5.29 18.27
C ILE A 90 -12.12 6.72 18.79
N ASP A 91 -11.05 7.49 18.98
CA ASP A 91 -11.15 8.84 19.53
C ASP A 91 -11.85 9.84 18.58
N GLY A 92 -11.83 9.57 17.27
CA GLY A 92 -12.41 10.43 16.23
C GLY A 92 -13.72 9.94 15.62
N VAL A 93 -14.25 8.77 16.01
CA VAL A 93 -15.33 8.07 15.31
C VAL A 93 -16.51 7.81 16.22
N LYS A 94 -17.73 8.00 15.72
CA LYS A 94 -18.95 7.58 16.42
C LYS A 94 -19.27 6.14 16.03
N ASN A 95 -19.89 5.36 16.93
CA ASN A 95 -20.26 3.99 16.65
C ASN A 95 -21.06 3.80 15.36
N ARG A 96 -21.95 4.75 15.02
CA ARG A 96 -22.73 4.74 13.77
C ARG A 96 -21.85 4.81 12.52
N ASP A 97 -20.67 5.47 12.63
CA ASP A 97 -19.75 5.68 11.52
C ASP A 97 -18.93 4.40 11.23
N LEU A 98 -18.94 3.47 12.17
CA LEU A 98 -18.34 2.13 12.05
C LEU A 98 -19.33 1.06 11.59
N THR A 99 -20.62 1.37 11.48
CA THR A 99 -21.65 0.37 11.12
C THR A 99 -21.64 0.08 9.62
N LEU A 100 -21.51 -1.20 9.25
CA LEU A 100 -21.55 -1.68 7.87
C LEU A 100 -22.98 -2.13 7.47
N PRO A 101 -23.40 -1.90 6.21
CA PRO A 101 -22.73 -1.05 5.22
C PRO A 101 -22.74 0.42 5.64
N PHE A 102 -21.72 1.18 5.25
CA PHE A 102 -21.64 2.60 5.61
C PHE A 102 -22.89 3.36 5.16
N CYS A 103 -23.49 4.12 6.07
CA CYS A 103 -24.70 4.87 5.79
C CYS A 103 -24.43 6.01 4.79
N ARG A 104 -25.29 6.14 3.76
CA ARG A 104 -25.22 7.23 2.76
C ARG A 104 -25.26 8.64 3.35
N SER A 105 -25.83 8.82 4.53
CA SER A 105 -25.82 10.11 5.22
C SER A 105 -24.46 10.47 5.81
N ILE A 106 -23.58 9.50 5.99
CA ILE A 106 -22.22 9.68 6.50
C ILE A 106 -21.25 9.88 5.34
N ILE A 107 -21.44 9.10 4.26
CA ILE A 107 -20.71 9.28 2.99
C ILE A 107 -21.60 10.13 2.08
N ASN A 108 -21.49 11.45 2.18
CA ASN A 108 -22.22 12.36 1.32
C ASN A 108 -21.80 12.19 -0.16
N ARG A 109 -22.56 12.80 -1.10
CA ARG A 109 -22.34 12.64 -2.53
C ARG A 109 -20.92 13.05 -2.96
N ASP A 110 -20.38 14.13 -2.39
CA ASP A 110 -19.06 14.65 -2.75
C ASP A 110 -17.95 13.69 -2.30
N LEU A 111 -18.06 13.17 -1.08
CA LEU A 111 -17.14 12.16 -0.56
C LEU A 111 -17.25 10.83 -1.34
N GLN A 112 -18.47 10.42 -1.73
CA GLN A 112 -18.68 9.25 -2.55
C GLN A 112 -17.96 9.39 -3.90
N GLY A 113 -18.10 10.52 -4.59
CA GLY A 113 -17.40 10.79 -5.84
C GLY A 113 -15.88 10.75 -5.67
N ALA A 114 -15.36 11.32 -4.58
CA ALA A 114 -13.93 11.29 -4.27
C ALA A 114 -13.39 9.87 -3.97
N LEU A 115 -14.25 8.95 -3.52
CA LEU A 115 -13.90 7.57 -3.16
C LEU A 115 -14.16 6.56 -4.28
N GLU A 116 -14.85 6.94 -5.37
CA GLU A 116 -15.21 6.03 -6.47
C GLU A 116 -14.01 5.28 -7.06
N GLY A 117 -12.87 5.97 -7.23
CA GLY A 117 -11.65 5.35 -7.72
C GLY A 117 -11.08 4.25 -6.80
N TRP A 118 -11.53 4.20 -5.56
CA TRP A 118 -11.09 3.25 -4.52
C TRP A 118 -12.15 2.18 -4.23
N MET A 119 -13.28 2.24 -4.94
CA MET A 119 -14.37 1.28 -4.94
C MET A 119 -14.72 0.94 -6.40
N PRO A 120 -13.89 0.18 -7.12
CA PRO A 120 -14.18 -0.11 -8.52
C PRO A 120 -15.53 -0.81 -8.67
N ASN A 121 -16.36 -0.26 -9.56
CA ASN A 121 -17.59 -0.90 -10.00
C ASN A 121 -17.21 -2.07 -10.91
N GLY A 122 -17.28 -3.30 -10.42
CA GLY A 122 -16.91 -4.47 -11.20
C GLY A 122 -17.18 -5.78 -10.49
N GLN A 123 -16.86 -6.87 -11.15
CA GLN A 123 -16.86 -8.19 -10.53
C GLN A 123 -15.63 -8.29 -9.61
N HIS A 124 -15.88 -8.52 -8.34
CA HIS A 124 -14.84 -8.89 -7.39
C HIS A 124 -14.45 -10.36 -7.55
N ASP A 125 -13.22 -10.71 -7.18
CA ASP A 125 -12.79 -12.10 -7.12
C ASP A 125 -13.72 -12.88 -6.15
N PRO A 126 -14.40 -13.96 -6.58
CA PRO A 126 -15.33 -14.70 -5.74
C PRO A 126 -14.73 -15.19 -4.43
N SER A 127 -13.43 -15.56 -4.45
CA SER A 127 -12.75 -16.01 -3.24
C SER A 127 -12.53 -14.87 -2.23
N ALA A 128 -12.33 -13.64 -2.71
CA ALA A 128 -12.25 -12.46 -1.84
C ALA A 128 -13.63 -12.10 -1.27
N VAL A 129 -14.70 -12.27 -2.06
CA VAL A 129 -16.09 -12.07 -1.61
C VAL A 129 -16.43 -13.06 -0.48
N GLU A 130 -16.14 -14.35 -0.68
CA GLU A 130 -16.39 -15.38 0.35
C GLU A 130 -15.63 -15.08 1.65
N LEU A 131 -14.36 -14.69 1.52
CA LEU A 131 -13.52 -14.31 2.67
C LEU A 131 -14.11 -13.11 3.42
N ALA A 132 -14.56 -12.09 2.68
CA ALA A 132 -15.18 -10.90 3.27
C ALA A 132 -16.50 -11.22 3.97
N GLN A 133 -17.33 -12.08 3.41
CA GLN A 133 -18.60 -12.49 4.02
C GLN A 133 -18.38 -13.28 5.30
N GLU A 134 -17.39 -14.16 5.35
CA GLU A 134 -17.01 -14.88 6.56
C GLU A 134 -16.58 -13.92 7.68
N ALA A 135 -15.68 -12.97 7.36
CA ALA A 135 -15.26 -11.96 8.33
C ALA A 135 -16.43 -11.07 8.79
N LEU A 136 -17.35 -10.74 7.89
CA LEU A 136 -18.53 -9.93 8.20
C LEU A 136 -19.49 -10.65 9.16
N ALA A 137 -19.69 -11.94 8.99
CA ALA A 137 -20.60 -12.73 9.82
C ALA A 137 -20.27 -12.68 11.33
N GLY A 138 -18.98 -12.61 11.68
CA GLY A 138 -18.55 -12.51 13.07
C GLY A 138 -18.32 -11.07 13.57
N SER A 139 -18.46 -10.05 12.71
CA SER A 139 -18.06 -8.65 13.01
C SER A 139 -19.13 -7.79 13.69
N PHE A 140 -20.36 -8.32 13.87
CA PHE A 140 -21.52 -7.53 14.33
C PHE A 140 -21.77 -6.29 13.49
N ASN A 141 -21.48 -6.35 12.17
CA ASN A 141 -21.52 -5.23 11.23
C ASN A 141 -20.67 -4.03 11.65
N ASN A 142 -19.63 -4.23 12.42
CA ASN A 142 -18.70 -3.17 12.80
C ASN A 142 -17.45 -3.22 11.93
N ALA A 143 -17.10 -2.11 11.28
CA ALA A 143 -16.00 -2.04 10.32
C ALA A 143 -14.63 -2.38 10.93
N LEU A 144 -14.35 -1.99 12.18
CA LEU A 144 -13.09 -2.34 12.82
C LEU A 144 -13.06 -3.82 13.22
N SER A 145 -14.14 -4.34 13.80
CA SER A 145 -14.26 -5.78 14.11
C SER A 145 -14.13 -6.62 12.85
N PHE A 146 -14.79 -6.22 11.75
CA PHE A 146 -14.64 -6.84 10.44
C PHE A 146 -13.17 -6.84 9.99
N THR A 147 -12.50 -5.70 10.09
CA THR A 147 -11.11 -5.55 9.63
C THR A 147 -10.17 -6.49 10.39
N TYR A 148 -10.28 -6.56 11.72
CA TYR A 148 -9.45 -7.47 12.52
C TYR A 148 -9.76 -8.94 12.26
N GLN A 149 -11.03 -9.31 12.14
CA GLN A 149 -11.40 -10.67 11.77
C GLN A 149 -10.90 -11.07 10.39
N LEU A 150 -10.99 -10.15 9.42
CA LEU A 150 -10.44 -10.40 8.08
C LEU A 150 -8.94 -10.65 8.13
N ILE A 151 -8.19 -9.88 8.92
CA ILE A 151 -6.76 -10.08 9.12
C ILE A 151 -6.48 -11.45 9.74
N GLU A 152 -7.19 -11.83 10.79
CA GLU A 152 -7.04 -13.14 11.44
C GLU A 152 -7.30 -14.29 10.47
N ILE A 153 -8.38 -14.22 9.68
CA ILE A 153 -8.70 -15.24 8.67
C ILE A 153 -7.63 -15.30 7.58
N ILE A 154 -7.12 -14.15 7.11
CA ILE A 154 -6.03 -14.12 6.13
C ILE A 154 -4.78 -14.80 6.68
N GLN A 155 -4.39 -14.50 7.92
CA GLN A 155 -3.20 -15.05 8.57
C GLN A 155 -3.33 -16.56 8.87
N ASP A 156 -4.54 -17.03 9.17
CA ASP A 156 -4.82 -18.46 9.37
C ASP A 156 -4.73 -19.22 8.04
N ARG A 157 -5.21 -18.65 6.94
CA ARG A 157 -5.29 -19.33 5.64
C ARG A 157 -4.05 -19.21 4.79
N VAL A 158 -3.30 -18.13 4.93
CA VAL A 158 -2.17 -17.79 4.05
C VAL A 158 -0.90 -17.62 4.86
N LYS A 159 0.03 -18.55 4.69
CA LYS A 159 1.35 -18.45 5.31
C LYS A 159 2.19 -17.37 4.61
N TYR A 160 2.69 -16.43 5.40
CA TYR A 160 3.61 -15.41 4.88
C TYR A 160 4.88 -16.02 4.31
N THR A 161 5.29 -15.56 3.13
CA THR A 161 6.56 -15.92 2.48
C THR A 161 7.15 -14.71 1.77
N LYS A 162 8.47 -14.54 1.87
CA LYS A 162 9.15 -13.48 1.10
C LYS A 162 9.15 -13.85 -0.38
N ARG A 163 8.79 -12.90 -1.21
CA ARG A 163 8.81 -13.01 -2.67
C ARG A 163 9.35 -11.69 -3.24
N HIS A 164 10.57 -11.71 -3.77
CA HIS A 164 11.30 -10.51 -4.18
C HIS A 164 10.82 -9.94 -5.53
N THR A 165 10.25 -10.75 -6.40
CA THR A 165 9.90 -10.36 -7.78
C THR A 165 8.43 -10.59 -8.11
N GLY A 166 7.97 -9.92 -9.16
CA GLY A 166 6.66 -10.04 -9.77
C GLY A 166 5.55 -9.25 -9.06
N PRO A 167 4.42 -9.02 -9.72
CA PRO A 167 3.28 -8.27 -9.18
C PRO A 167 2.59 -9.01 -8.03
N ALA A 168 1.68 -8.33 -7.32
CA ALA A 168 0.77 -8.98 -6.38
C ALA A 168 -0.07 -10.06 -7.09
N TRP A 169 -0.29 -11.17 -6.42
CA TRP A 169 -1.15 -12.23 -6.94
C TRP A 169 -2.62 -11.88 -6.80
N PRO A 170 -3.48 -12.36 -7.73
CA PRO A 170 -4.93 -12.32 -7.53
C PRO A 170 -5.36 -13.02 -6.23
N ALA A 171 -6.47 -12.58 -5.64
CA ALA A 171 -6.98 -13.13 -4.39
C ALA A 171 -7.18 -14.65 -4.46
N SER A 172 -7.80 -15.14 -5.53
CA SER A 172 -8.01 -16.57 -5.78
C SER A 172 -6.73 -17.39 -5.79
N ARG A 173 -5.65 -16.87 -6.39
CA ARG A 173 -4.36 -17.54 -6.40
C ARG A 173 -3.75 -17.57 -4.99
N THR A 174 -3.73 -16.45 -4.29
CA THR A 174 -3.16 -16.35 -2.94
C THR A 174 -3.83 -17.34 -1.99
N LEU A 175 -5.16 -17.42 -2.03
CA LEU A 175 -5.93 -18.36 -1.21
C LEU A 175 -5.74 -19.83 -1.61
N LYS A 176 -5.63 -20.10 -2.92
CA LYS A 176 -5.39 -21.47 -3.43
C LYS A 176 -4.02 -21.99 -3.04
N GLU A 177 -2.98 -21.19 -3.22
CA GLU A 177 -1.59 -21.55 -2.90
C GLU A 177 -1.32 -21.58 -1.38
N ARG A 178 -2.15 -20.91 -0.58
CA ARG A 178 -2.01 -20.77 0.88
C ARG A 178 -0.67 -20.19 1.32
N ILE A 179 0.01 -19.47 0.44
CA ILE A 179 1.23 -18.71 0.70
C ILE A 179 1.12 -17.36 0.02
N GLY A 180 1.79 -16.33 0.56
CA GLY A 180 1.83 -15.02 -0.04
C GLY A 180 2.84 -14.09 0.62
N SER A 181 3.29 -13.09 -0.15
CA SER A 181 4.11 -12.00 0.37
C SER A 181 3.22 -10.87 0.93
N CYS A 182 3.81 -9.86 1.56
CA CYS A 182 3.07 -8.69 2.07
C CYS A 182 2.15 -8.08 1.00
N ARG A 183 2.60 -7.96 -0.25
CA ARG A 183 1.77 -7.42 -1.34
C ARG A 183 0.60 -8.32 -1.73
N ASP A 184 0.76 -9.64 -1.66
CA ASP A 184 -0.31 -10.58 -1.97
C ASP A 184 -1.41 -10.52 -0.89
N LEU A 185 -1.01 -10.47 0.38
CA LEU A 185 -1.92 -10.34 1.52
C LEU A 185 -2.62 -8.97 1.53
N ALA A 186 -1.87 -7.90 1.24
CA ALA A 186 -2.44 -6.55 1.13
C ALA A 186 -3.48 -6.45 0.02
N MET A 187 -3.20 -7.02 -1.16
CA MET A 187 -4.18 -7.06 -2.27
C MET A 187 -5.40 -7.91 -1.94
N LEU A 188 -5.21 -9.07 -1.32
CA LEU A 188 -6.33 -9.91 -0.87
C LEU A 188 -7.24 -9.12 0.10
N MET A 189 -6.65 -8.39 1.04
CA MET A 189 -7.40 -7.55 1.98
C MET A 189 -8.13 -6.41 1.27
N VAL A 190 -7.48 -5.72 0.33
CA VAL A 190 -8.11 -4.65 -0.47
C VAL A 190 -9.31 -5.17 -1.25
N GLU A 191 -9.19 -6.29 -1.95
CA GLU A 191 -10.28 -6.92 -2.71
C GLU A 191 -11.46 -7.33 -1.80
N ALA A 192 -11.16 -7.96 -0.67
CA ALA A 192 -12.18 -8.37 0.30
C ALA A 192 -12.93 -7.15 0.86
N CYS A 193 -12.23 -6.08 1.25
CA CYS A 193 -12.84 -4.85 1.77
C CYS A 193 -13.73 -4.17 0.72
N ARG A 194 -13.26 -4.08 -0.53
CA ARG A 194 -14.02 -3.47 -1.63
C ARG A 194 -15.30 -4.25 -1.95
N SER A 195 -15.27 -5.57 -1.85
CA SER A 195 -16.42 -6.42 -2.13
C SER A 195 -17.63 -6.19 -1.22
N ILE A 196 -17.40 -5.62 -0.03
CA ILE A 196 -18.46 -5.23 0.92
C ILE A 196 -18.65 -3.71 1.02
N GLY A 197 -18.08 -2.95 0.09
CA GLY A 197 -18.27 -1.50 0.00
C GLY A 197 -17.41 -0.66 0.93
N ILE A 198 -16.29 -1.18 1.45
CA ILE A 198 -15.28 -0.41 2.17
C ILE A 198 -14.27 0.13 1.17
N PRO A 199 -14.18 1.47 0.96
CA PRO A 199 -13.15 2.04 0.10
C PRO A 199 -11.78 1.68 0.62
N SER A 200 -10.95 1.08 -0.24
CA SER A 200 -9.64 0.58 0.18
C SER A 200 -8.62 0.70 -0.95
N ARG A 201 -7.36 0.81 -0.55
CA ARG A 201 -6.24 0.98 -1.48
C ARG A 201 -4.99 0.26 -0.99
N PHE A 202 -4.22 -0.20 -1.95
CA PHE A 202 -2.91 -0.78 -1.72
C PHE A 202 -1.89 0.32 -1.43
N VAL A 203 -1.02 0.08 -0.46
CA VAL A 203 0.06 0.99 -0.08
C VAL A 203 1.38 0.24 -0.07
N SER A 204 2.41 0.88 -0.61
CA SER A 204 3.79 0.41 -0.51
C SER A 204 4.67 1.44 0.20
N GLY A 205 5.63 0.96 0.97
CA GLY A 205 6.54 1.78 1.74
C GLY A 205 7.51 0.95 2.54
N TYR A 206 7.82 1.40 3.76
CA TYR A 206 8.77 0.72 4.66
C TYR A 206 8.13 0.49 6.02
N HIS A 207 8.47 -0.63 6.63
CA HIS A 207 8.14 -0.92 8.03
C HIS A 207 9.46 -1.05 8.82
N PHE A 208 9.64 -0.18 9.80
CA PHE A 208 10.83 -0.12 10.66
C PHE A 208 10.57 -0.92 11.93
N GLU A 209 11.06 -2.14 11.97
CA GLU A 209 10.98 -3.02 13.14
C GLU A 209 11.93 -2.57 14.23
N ASP A 210 11.69 -2.97 15.47
CA ASP A 210 12.58 -2.76 16.59
C ASP A 210 12.93 -4.14 17.21
N PRO A 211 14.20 -4.57 17.21
CA PRO A 211 15.38 -3.87 16.65
C PRO A 211 15.38 -3.78 15.13
N LEU A 212 15.96 -2.69 14.61
CA LEU A 212 16.10 -2.50 13.15
C LEU A 212 16.94 -3.62 12.54
N PRO A 213 16.46 -4.32 11.52
CA PRO A 213 17.27 -5.26 10.76
C PRO A 213 18.37 -4.51 9.97
N SER A 214 19.44 -5.23 9.59
CA SER A 214 20.54 -4.67 8.79
C SER A 214 20.09 -4.19 7.40
N GLU A 215 19.07 -4.83 6.86
CA GLU A 215 18.46 -4.51 5.57
C GLU A 215 16.94 -4.51 5.70
N LEU A 216 16.31 -3.51 5.11
CA LEU A 216 14.87 -3.38 5.05
C LEU A 216 14.38 -3.60 3.62
N ASP A 217 13.49 -4.55 3.44
CA ASP A 217 12.75 -4.70 2.19
C ASP A 217 11.60 -3.68 2.11
N LEU A 218 11.17 -3.38 0.88
CA LEU A 218 9.90 -2.71 0.66
C LEU A 218 8.77 -3.56 1.27
N HIS A 219 7.86 -2.88 1.91
CA HIS A 219 6.70 -3.49 2.56
C HIS A 219 5.39 -3.02 1.92
N ALA A 220 4.31 -3.77 2.12
CA ALA A 220 3.00 -3.43 1.59
C ALA A 220 1.89 -3.74 2.60
N TRP A 221 0.85 -2.88 2.60
CA TRP A 221 -0.33 -3.01 3.44
C TRP A 221 -1.57 -2.45 2.74
N ALA A 222 -2.72 -2.54 3.37
CA ALA A 222 -3.96 -1.94 2.91
C ALA A 222 -4.26 -0.66 3.70
N GLU A 223 -4.77 0.38 3.04
CA GLU A 223 -5.46 1.47 3.72
C GLU A 223 -6.95 1.40 3.43
N LEU A 224 -7.75 1.51 4.47
CA LEU A 224 -9.21 1.53 4.44
C LEU A 224 -9.72 2.92 4.81
N TYR A 225 -10.73 3.39 4.10
CA TYR A 225 -11.40 4.62 4.47
C TYR A 225 -12.47 4.34 5.51
N ILE A 226 -12.28 4.88 6.71
CA ILE A 226 -13.24 4.77 7.82
C ILE A 226 -13.90 6.14 7.98
N PRO A 227 -15.23 6.26 7.82
CA PRO A 227 -15.93 7.50 8.04
C PRO A 227 -15.61 8.10 9.42
N GLY A 228 -15.31 9.38 9.48
CA GLY A 228 -14.87 10.07 10.69
C GLY A 228 -13.37 9.92 11.03
N ALA A 229 -12.71 8.84 10.62
CA ALA A 229 -11.27 8.63 10.84
C ALA A 229 -10.41 8.88 9.57
N GLY A 230 -11.03 8.89 8.38
CA GLY A 230 -10.32 8.98 7.11
C GLY A 230 -9.58 7.68 6.74
N TRP A 231 -8.52 7.81 5.95
CA TRP A 231 -7.68 6.67 5.56
C TRP A 231 -6.87 6.14 6.74
N ARG A 232 -7.00 4.84 7.01
CA ARG A 232 -6.29 4.13 8.07
C ARG A 232 -5.63 2.87 7.51
N GLY A 233 -4.35 2.68 7.84
CA GLY A 233 -3.58 1.55 7.36
C GLY A 233 -3.71 0.32 8.24
N PHE A 234 -3.79 -0.84 7.60
CA PHE A 234 -3.85 -2.16 8.23
C PHE A 234 -2.93 -3.12 7.48
N ASP A 235 -2.07 -3.77 8.22
CA ASP A 235 -1.11 -4.74 7.69
C ASP A 235 -1.58 -6.17 7.96
N PRO A 236 -2.07 -6.89 6.92
CA PRO A 236 -2.51 -8.27 7.10
C PRO A 236 -1.38 -9.28 7.29
N SER A 237 -0.13 -8.88 7.05
CA SER A 237 1.05 -9.73 7.31
C SER A 237 1.66 -9.49 8.69
N GLY A 238 1.24 -8.44 9.40
CA GLY A 238 1.76 -7.98 10.67
C GLY A 238 0.73 -7.97 11.80
N LYS A 239 0.78 -6.96 12.65
CA LYS A 239 -0.07 -6.83 13.85
C LYS A 239 -1.41 -6.14 13.60
N GLY A 240 -1.79 -5.90 12.36
CA GLY A 240 -3.04 -5.20 12.00
C GLY A 240 -2.84 -3.70 11.85
N LEU A 241 -3.39 -2.86 12.72
CA LEU A 241 -3.29 -1.40 12.59
C LEU A 241 -1.84 -0.92 12.57
N ILE A 242 -1.49 -0.12 11.55
CA ILE A 242 -0.16 0.47 11.41
C ILE A 242 0.06 1.62 12.38
N ASP A 243 1.31 1.87 12.72
CA ASP A 243 1.75 2.92 13.64
C ASP A 243 2.85 3.83 13.00
N GLU A 244 3.53 4.63 13.82
CA GLU A 244 4.59 5.55 13.37
C GLU A 244 5.83 4.87 12.80
N ARG A 245 5.93 3.54 12.86
CA ARG A 245 7.01 2.75 12.25
C ARG A 245 6.77 2.43 10.78
N TYR A 246 5.57 2.74 10.27
CA TYR A 246 5.23 2.58 8.86
C TYR A 246 5.39 3.89 8.11
N LEU A 247 6.12 3.87 7.02
CA LEU A 247 6.40 5.01 6.18
C LEU A 247 5.83 4.79 4.77
N THR A 248 4.84 5.57 4.40
CA THR A 248 4.14 5.47 3.11
C THR A 248 4.91 6.18 2.01
N CYS A 249 5.17 5.49 0.90
CA CYS A 249 5.74 6.04 -0.32
C CYS A 249 4.71 6.10 -1.45
N LEU A 250 4.02 5.02 -1.74
CA LEU A 250 3.18 4.85 -2.92
C LEU A 250 1.78 4.35 -2.56
N LEU A 251 0.78 4.84 -3.30
CA LEU A 251 -0.61 4.38 -3.24
C LEU A 251 -1.02 3.86 -4.61
N TYR A 252 -1.72 2.72 -4.64
CA TYR A 252 -2.28 2.16 -5.87
C TYR A 252 -3.80 2.09 -5.83
N THR A 253 -4.44 2.49 -6.92
CA THR A 253 -5.89 2.31 -7.12
C THR A 253 -6.24 0.90 -7.54
N SER A 254 -5.35 0.26 -8.30
CA SER A 254 -5.47 -1.14 -8.73
C SER A 254 -4.08 -1.74 -8.90
N PRO A 255 -3.91 -3.07 -8.85
CA PRO A 255 -2.63 -3.68 -9.15
C PRO A 255 -2.20 -3.29 -10.56
N SER A 256 -1.02 -2.67 -10.67
CA SER A 256 -0.41 -2.49 -11.99
C SER A 256 0.04 -3.85 -12.49
N PRO A 257 -0.35 -4.29 -13.70
CA PRO A 257 0.11 -5.55 -14.25
C PRO A 257 1.58 -5.53 -14.70
N ARG A 258 2.33 -4.46 -14.39
CA ARG A 258 3.66 -4.21 -14.97
C ARG A 258 4.74 -3.77 -13.98
N ASP A 259 4.58 -4.04 -12.68
CA ASP A 259 5.66 -3.82 -11.71
C ASP A 259 6.45 -5.09 -11.47
#